data_74d80a9cf459c057620741c5ca2aa77d
#
_entry.id   74d80a9cf459c057620741c5ca2aa77d
#
_cell.length_a   1.000
_cell.length_b   1.000
_cell.length_c   1.000
_cell.angle_alpha   90.00
_cell.angle_beta   90.00
_cell.angle_gamma   90.00
#
_symmetry.space_group_name_H-M   'P 1'
#
loop_
_entity.id
_entity.type
_entity.pdbx_description
1 polymer ?
#
loop_
_entity_poly.entity_id
_entity_poly.type
_entity_poly.pdbx_seq_one_letter_code
_entity_poly.pdbx_strand_id
1 'polypeptide(L)'
;PGRGSGAGSMLAYAIGITDIDPIKYGLIFERFLNPERVSMPDFDVDFCYEHRQDVIDYVSKKYGHDHVSQIITFGTMSARMVIRDVARVLDLPYSEADTLAKMIPNELHITIKKAMEQNKELKDLYEKDEQIHKLLNIAMGLEGMPRQASTHACGIVITKDPVDTYVPLYVRDGQIATQYIMTTLEELGLLKMDFLGLRTLTVIQDTKNLVKQNRGIDVQFDKEMSDPKVYKLWQEGKTCGIFQFESQGMTNFMKELKPDCLEDIIAGVSLYR
;
A
#
# COMPACT_ATOMS: atom_id res chain seq x y z
N PRO A 1 -14.00 -5.03 9.35
CA PRO A 1 -14.94 -3.97 8.90
C PRO A 1 -15.12 -4.01 7.39
N GLY A 2 -14.56 -3.11 6.61
CA GLY A 2 -14.65 -3.05 5.15
C GLY A 2 -13.68 -2.03 4.61
N ARG A 3 -13.17 -2.26 3.41
CA ARG A 3 -12.21 -1.41 2.74
C ARG A 3 -12.49 -1.34 1.25
N GLY A 4 -12.17 -0.19 0.64
CA GLY A 4 -12.31 0.01 -0.79
C GLY A 4 -13.75 0.03 -1.27
N SER A 5 -13.94 -0.15 -2.56
CA SER A 5 -15.27 -0.11 -3.21
C SER A 5 -16.14 -1.33 -2.89
N GLY A 6 -15.53 -2.46 -2.51
CA GLY A 6 -16.24 -3.69 -2.13
C GLY A 6 -17.19 -3.53 -0.95
N ALA A 7 -16.95 -2.53 -0.07
CA ALA A 7 -17.86 -2.17 1.02
C ALA A 7 -19.24 -1.70 0.53
N GLY A 8 -19.39 -1.27 -0.74
CA GLY A 8 -20.67 -0.93 -1.34
C GLY A 8 -21.55 -2.12 -1.72
N SER A 9 -21.05 -3.35 -1.59
CA SER A 9 -21.78 -4.56 -1.94
C SER A 9 -22.65 -5.07 -0.79
N MET A 10 -23.97 -5.04 -0.95
CA MET A 10 -24.92 -5.64 0.00
C MET A 10 -24.72 -7.16 0.13
N LEU A 11 -24.36 -7.82 -0.97
CA LEU A 11 -24.05 -9.27 -0.95
C LEU A 11 -22.83 -9.55 -0.06
N ALA A 12 -21.74 -8.78 -0.21
CA ALA A 12 -20.53 -8.92 0.60
C ALA A 12 -20.83 -8.71 2.10
N TYR A 13 -21.70 -7.77 2.43
CA TYR A 13 -22.18 -7.55 3.80
C TYR A 13 -23.00 -8.74 4.30
N ALA A 14 -23.97 -9.22 3.50
CA ALA A 14 -24.87 -10.31 3.92
C ALA A 14 -24.15 -11.64 4.17
N ILE A 15 -23.06 -11.93 3.44
CA ILE A 15 -22.24 -13.15 3.62
C ILE A 15 -21.05 -12.95 4.55
N GLY A 16 -20.91 -11.77 5.17
CA GLY A 16 -19.89 -11.49 6.20
C GLY A 16 -18.48 -11.22 5.66
N ILE A 17 -18.32 -10.84 4.38
CA ILE A 17 -17.05 -10.37 3.83
C ILE A 17 -16.73 -8.97 4.38
N THR A 18 -17.74 -8.11 4.54
CA THR A 18 -17.63 -6.80 5.17
C THR A 18 -18.56 -6.67 6.36
N ASP A 19 -18.19 -5.82 7.33
CA ASP A 19 -19.03 -5.47 8.50
C ASP A 19 -19.72 -4.12 8.34
N ILE A 20 -19.57 -3.47 7.17
CA ILE A 20 -20.14 -2.15 6.89
C ILE A 20 -21.46 -2.35 6.13
N ASP A 21 -22.56 -1.91 6.72
CA ASP A 21 -23.87 -1.90 6.08
C ASP A 21 -23.91 -0.81 4.99
N PRO A 22 -23.93 -1.16 3.69
CA PRO A 22 -23.89 -0.19 2.62
C PRO A 22 -25.16 0.67 2.55
N ILE A 23 -26.29 0.20 3.05
CA ILE A 23 -27.54 0.96 3.07
C ILE A 23 -27.49 2.01 4.18
N LYS A 24 -27.07 1.62 5.40
CA LYS A 24 -26.91 2.54 6.55
C LYS A 24 -26.02 3.73 6.21
N TYR A 25 -24.92 3.49 5.47
CA TYR A 25 -23.94 4.54 5.13
C TYR A 25 -24.12 5.12 3.73
N GLY A 26 -25.19 4.79 3.02
CA GLY A 26 -25.49 5.33 1.67
C GLY A 26 -24.38 5.06 0.65
N LEU A 27 -23.71 3.92 0.75
CA LEU A 27 -22.60 3.58 -0.16
C LEU A 27 -23.11 3.25 -1.56
N ILE A 28 -22.42 3.77 -2.57
CA ILE A 28 -22.80 3.64 -3.97
C ILE A 28 -22.24 2.32 -4.54
N PHE A 29 -23.12 1.40 -4.91
CA PHE A 29 -22.77 0.09 -5.47
C PHE A 29 -22.01 0.20 -6.80
N GLU A 30 -22.34 1.19 -7.62
CA GLU A 30 -21.72 1.42 -8.93
C GLU A 30 -20.23 1.78 -8.83
N ARG A 31 -19.74 2.18 -7.66
CA ARG A 31 -18.31 2.32 -7.41
C ARG A 31 -17.59 0.98 -7.31
N PHE A 32 -18.30 -0.07 -6.93
CA PHE A 32 -17.78 -1.44 -6.86
C PHE A 32 -17.93 -2.17 -8.18
N LEU A 33 -19.14 -2.22 -8.73
CA LEU A 33 -19.44 -2.83 -10.02
C LEU A 33 -20.21 -1.84 -10.90
N ASN A 34 -19.64 -1.50 -12.05
CA ASN A 34 -20.25 -0.65 -13.05
C ASN A 34 -20.13 -1.34 -14.41
N PRO A 35 -21.21 -1.46 -15.22
CA PRO A 35 -21.16 -2.05 -16.56
C PRO A 35 -20.13 -1.40 -17.50
N GLU A 36 -19.82 -0.12 -17.29
CA GLU A 36 -18.83 0.62 -18.08
C GLU A 36 -17.38 0.34 -17.62
N ARG A 37 -17.20 -0.29 -16.46
CA ARG A 37 -15.87 -0.62 -15.92
C ARG A 37 -15.38 -1.93 -16.52
N VAL A 38 -14.35 -1.87 -17.33
CA VAL A 38 -13.74 -3.03 -17.99
C VAL A 38 -12.85 -3.86 -17.03
N SER A 39 -12.41 -3.26 -15.91
CA SER A 39 -11.52 -3.94 -14.95
C SER A 39 -12.30 -4.83 -13.96
N MET A 40 -11.70 -5.97 -13.60
CA MET A 40 -12.20 -6.84 -12.53
C MET A 40 -12.33 -6.06 -11.21
N PRO A 41 -13.32 -6.39 -10.34
CA PRO A 41 -13.41 -5.79 -9.01
C PRO A 41 -12.21 -6.22 -8.16
N ASP A 42 -11.66 -5.27 -7.42
CA ASP A 42 -10.53 -5.49 -6.52
C ASP A 42 -11.04 -5.62 -5.08
N PHE A 43 -10.68 -6.72 -4.42
CA PHE A 43 -11.02 -6.97 -3.03
C PHE A 43 -9.76 -6.90 -2.16
N ASP A 44 -9.67 -5.80 -1.42
CA ASP A 44 -8.68 -5.63 -0.36
C ASP A 44 -9.23 -6.18 0.96
N VAL A 45 -8.55 -7.13 1.57
CA VAL A 45 -8.93 -7.67 2.87
C VAL A 45 -7.82 -7.38 3.89
N ASP A 46 -8.18 -6.64 4.94
CA ASP A 46 -7.25 -6.32 6.02
C ASP A 46 -7.21 -7.44 7.06
N PHE A 47 -6.02 -7.96 7.32
CA PHE A 47 -5.75 -8.95 8.35
C PHE A 47 -4.83 -8.40 9.44
N CYS A 48 -4.85 -9.00 10.61
CA CYS A 48 -3.82 -8.82 11.63
C CYS A 48 -2.45 -9.11 11.01
N TYR A 49 -1.49 -8.20 11.20
CA TYR A 49 -0.16 -8.32 10.58
C TYR A 49 0.53 -9.64 10.95
N GLU A 50 0.45 -10.06 12.21
CA GLU A 50 1.11 -11.27 12.71
C GLU A 50 0.44 -12.56 12.19
N HIS A 51 -0.88 -12.56 11.98
CA HIS A 51 -1.64 -13.73 11.54
C HIS A 51 -1.96 -13.74 10.03
N ARG A 52 -1.44 -12.78 9.27
CA ARG A 52 -1.63 -12.75 7.82
C ARG A 52 -1.09 -14.00 7.13
N GLN A 53 0.07 -14.50 7.57
CA GLN A 53 0.68 -15.71 6.99
C GLN A 53 -0.19 -16.94 7.25
N ASP A 54 -0.80 -17.08 8.41
CA ASP A 54 -1.71 -18.18 8.74
C ASP A 54 -2.90 -18.26 7.76
N VAL A 55 -3.38 -17.08 7.31
CA VAL A 55 -4.47 -16.99 6.31
C VAL A 55 -3.99 -17.45 4.93
N ILE A 56 -2.78 -17.05 4.51
CA ILE A 56 -2.19 -17.50 3.24
C ILE A 56 -1.98 -19.02 3.26
N ASP A 57 -1.48 -19.56 4.35
CA ASP A 57 -1.27 -21.00 4.53
C ASP A 57 -2.60 -21.77 4.51
N TYR A 58 -3.63 -21.22 5.16
CA TYR A 58 -4.98 -21.77 5.09
C TYR A 58 -5.52 -21.81 3.65
N VAL A 59 -5.38 -20.73 2.90
CA VAL A 59 -5.83 -20.64 1.50
C VAL A 59 -5.08 -21.63 0.63
N SER A 60 -3.75 -21.70 0.78
CA SER A 60 -2.91 -22.65 0.05
C SER A 60 -3.27 -24.10 0.37
N LYS A 61 -3.57 -24.41 1.63
CA LYS A 61 -4.02 -25.74 2.05
C LYS A 61 -5.42 -26.08 1.51
N LYS A 62 -6.32 -25.08 1.47
CA LYS A 62 -7.72 -25.25 1.05
C LYS A 62 -7.86 -25.46 -0.46
N TYR A 63 -7.15 -24.69 -1.26
CA TYR A 63 -7.28 -24.69 -2.71
C TYR A 63 -6.20 -25.52 -3.43
N GLY A 64 -5.11 -25.86 -2.77
CA GLY A 64 -3.94 -26.54 -3.30
C GLY A 64 -2.74 -25.60 -3.40
N HIS A 65 -1.55 -26.12 -3.04
CA HIS A 65 -0.31 -25.33 -3.07
C HIS A 65 0.12 -24.94 -4.49
N ASP A 66 -0.32 -25.70 -5.49
CA ASP A 66 -0.12 -25.48 -6.91
C ASP A 66 -1.16 -24.52 -7.53
N HIS A 67 -2.26 -24.26 -6.81
CA HIS A 67 -3.35 -23.37 -7.23
C HIS A 67 -3.23 -21.96 -6.63
N VAL A 68 -2.30 -21.72 -5.71
CA VAL A 68 -2.10 -20.44 -5.04
C VAL A 68 -0.67 -19.97 -5.22
N SER A 69 -0.49 -18.76 -5.70
CA SER A 69 0.84 -18.17 -5.92
C SER A 69 0.89 -16.71 -5.47
N GLN A 70 2.05 -16.28 -5.02
CA GLN A 70 2.34 -14.86 -4.85
C GLN A 70 2.53 -14.19 -6.22
N ILE A 71 2.39 -12.87 -6.26
CA ILE A 71 2.59 -12.08 -7.48
C ILE A 71 3.98 -11.47 -7.45
N ILE A 72 4.71 -11.52 -8.56
CA ILE A 72 6.00 -10.86 -8.71
C ILE A 72 5.81 -9.33 -8.82
N THR A 73 6.77 -8.59 -8.28
CA THR A 73 6.93 -7.16 -8.54
C THR A 73 8.36 -6.87 -8.95
N PHE A 74 8.54 -5.83 -9.75
CA PHE A 74 9.86 -5.35 -10.13
C PHE A 74 10.11 -3.99 -9.50
N GLY A 75 11.14 -3.91 -8.66
CA GLY A 75 11.68 -2.63 -8.24
C GLY A 75 12.37 -1.97 -9.43
N THR A 76 12.03 -0.72 -9.72
CA THR A 76 12.64 0.08 -10.78
C THR A 76 13.71 1.01 -10.23
N MET A 77 14.66 1.41 -11.08
CA MET A 77 15.70 2.38 -10.74
C MET A 77 15.09 3.79 -10.68
N SER A 78 14.72 4.23 -9.45
CA SER A 78 14.29 5.62 -9.25
C SER A 78 15.46 6.60 -9.37
N ALA A 79 15.17 7.87 -9.64
CA ALA A 79 16.18 8.93 -9.85
C ALA A 79 17.31 8.94 -8.79
N ARG A 80 16.96 8.92 -7.50
CA ARG A 80 17.95 8.89 -6.42
C ARG A 80 18.74 7.58 -6.33
N MET A 81 18.08 6.46 -6.65
CA MET A 81 18.69 5.15 -6.59
C MET A 81 19.68 4.95 -7.72
N VAL A 82 19.28 5.27 -8.95
CA VAL A 82 20.13 5.08 -10.12
C VAL A 82 21.41 5.94 -10.06
N ILE A 83 21.33 7.16 -9.52
CA ILE A 83 22.51 8.01 -9.29
C ILE A 83 23.52 7.30 -8.39
N ARG A 84 23.08 6.72 -7.25
CA ARG A 84 23.98 5.99 -6.34
C ARG A 84 24.52 4.71 -6.96
N ASP A 85 23.70 3.98 -7.71
CA ASP A 85 24.13 2.74 -8.37
C ASP A 85 25.16 3.03 -9.47
N VAL A 86 24.94 4.05 -10.31
CA VAL A 86 25.90 4.45 -11.36
C VAL A 86 27.19 5.01 -10.75
N ALA A 87 27.08 5.86 -9.73
CA ALA A 87 28.25 6.39 -9.00
C ALA A 87 29.15 5.28 -8.47
N ARG A 88 28.53 4.24 -7.87
CA ARG A 88 29.26 3.07 -7.38
C ARG A 88 30.00 2.32 -8.49
N VAL A 89 29.40 2.17 -9.66
CA VAL A 89 30.02 1.51 -10.82
C VAL A 89 31.15 2.35 -11.43
N LEU A 90 31.04 3.68 -11.31
CA LEU A 90 32.07 4.62 -11.77
C LEU A 90 33.14 4.93 -10.70
N ASP A 91 33.14 4.18 -9.58
CA ASP A 91 34.05 4.34 -8.44
C ASP A 91 34.07 5.74 -7.81
N LEU A 92 32.93 6.47 -7.87
CA LEU A 92 32.78 7.73 -7.14
C LEU A 92 32.61 7.47 -5.63
N PRO A 93 33.14 8.38 -4.77
CA PRO A 93 32.92 8.32 -3.35
C PRO A 93 31.44 8.34 -2.98
N TYR A 94 31.04 7.50 -2.01
CA TYR A 94 29.64 7.44 -1.57
C TYR A 94 29.09 8.81 -1.11
N SER A 95 29.93 9.62 -0.46
CA SER A 95 29.55 10.96 0.00
C SER A 95 29.14 11.90 -1.14
N GLU A 96 29.82 11.84 -2.26
CA GLU A 96 29.50 12.63 -3.45
C GLU A 96 28.20 12.12 -4.11
N ALA A 97 28.10 10.80 -4.28
CA ALA A 97 26.91 10.17 -4.81
C ALA A 97 25.65 10.48 -3.97
N ASP A 98 25.79 10.48 -2.65
CA ASP A 98 24.68 10.79 -1.73
C ASP A 98 24.31 12.26 -1.74
N THR A 99 25.29 13.16 -1.90
CA THR A 99 25.06 14.60 -2.08
C THR A 99 24.27 14.87 -3.35
N LEU A 100 24.70 14.30 -4.49
CA LEU A 100 23.97 14.40 -5.75
C LEU A 100 22.54 13.83 -5.65
N ALA A 101 22.40 12.65 -5.06
CA ALA A 101 21.09 12.03 -4.89
C ALA A 101 20.15 12.86 -3.99
N LYS A 102 20.68 13.59 -3.00
CA LYS A 102 19.89 14.48 -2.14
C LYS A 102 19.45 15.77 -2.85
N MET A 103 20.13 16.18 -3.93
CA MET A 103 19.70 17.31 -4.76
C MET A 103 18.43 17.03 -5.55
N ILE A 104 18.05 15.74 -5.72
CA ILE A 104 16.77 15.36 -6.33
C ILE A 104 15.64 15.68 -5.36
N PRO A 105 14.63 16.49 -5.75
CA PRO A 105 13.48 16.80 -4.91
C PRO A 105 12.72 15.55 -4.44
N ASN A 106 12.02 15.65 -3.29
CA ASN A 106 11.24 14.55 -2.76
C ASN A 106 9.80 14.59 -3.29
N GLU A 107 9.67 14.44 -4.60
CA GLU A 107 8.39 14.42 -5.29
C GLU A 107 8.12 13.03 -5.85
N LEU A 108 6.84 12.66 -5.91
CA LEU A 108 6.42 11.38 -6.47
C LEU A 108 6.69 11.36 -7.99
N HIS A 109 7.32 10.30 -8.47
CA HIS A 109 7.68 10.13 -9.89
C HIS A 109 8.58 11.23 -10.48
N ILE A 110 9.39 11.89 -9.63
CA ILE A 110 10.41 12.82 -10.09
C ILE A 110 11.43 12.09 -10.97
N THR A 111 11.78 12.69 -12.12
CA THR A 111 12.87 12.20 -12.98
C THR A 111 14.10 13.08 -12.83
N ILE A 112 15.28 12.55 -13.20
CA ILE A 112 16.53 13.32 -13.16
C ILE A 112 16.41 14.59 -14.02
N LYS A 113 15.76 14.51 -15.20
CA LYS A 113 15.52 15.68 -16.06
C LYS A 113 14.70 16.75 -15.37
N LYS A 114 13.55 16.38 -14.77
CA LYS A 114 12.72 17.32 -14.02
C LYS A 114 13.45 17.90 -12.81
N ALA A 115 14.26 17.08 -12.13
CA ALA A 115 15.05 17.54 -11.00
C ALA A 115 16.08 18.61 -11.42
N MET A 116 16.73 18.48 -12.58
CA MET A 116 17.64 19.50 -13.11
C MET A 116 16.92 20.80 -13.52
N GLU A 117 15.65 20.72 -13.93
CA GLU A 117 14.83 21.91 -14.22
C GLU A 117 14.47 22.68 -12.94
N GLN A 118 14.27 21.97 -11.84
CA GLN A 118 13.87 22.55 -10.55
C GLN A 118 15.07 22.98 -9.67
N ASN A 119 16.19 22.27 -9.81
CA ASN A 119 17.39 22.52 -9.01
C ASN A 119 18.54 23.04 -9.89
N LYS A 120 18.78 24.35 -9.80
CA LYS A 120 19.81 25.03 -10.56
C LYS A 120 21.23 24.52 -10.23
N GLU A 121 21.50 24.18 -8.97
CA GLU A 121 22.81 23.67 -8.55
C GLU A 121 23.13 22.33 -9.21
N LEU A 122 22.13 21.41 -9.25
CA LEU A 122 22.28 20.14 -9.95
C LEU A 122 22.52 20.33 -11.43
N LYS A 123 21.83 21.28 -12.06
CA LYS A 123 22.02 21.64 -13.46
C LYS A 123 23.41 22.23 -13.73
N ASP A 124 23.86 23.15 -12.87
CA ASP A 124 25.19 23.76 -12.97
C ASP A 124 26.31 22.72 -12.84
N LEU A 125 26.16 21.73 -11.95
CA LEU A 125 27.09 20.61 -11.81
C LEU A 125 27.10 19.73 -13.07
N TYR A 126 25.92 19.41 -13.61
CA TYR A 126 25.80 18.66 -14.87
C TYR A 126 26.51 19.35 -16.04
N GLU A 127 26.46 20.70 -16.12
CA GLU A 127 27.05 21.47 -17.21
C GLU A 127 28.57 21.71 -17.04
N LYS A 128 29.09 21.77 -15.81
CA LYS A 128 30.45 22.19 -15.51
C LYS A 128 31.40 21.05 -15.14
N ASP A 129 30.89 19.95 -14.64
CA ASP A 129 31.68 18.81 -14.17
C ASP A 129 31.52 17.62 -15.14
N GLU A 130 32.61 17.27 -15.83
CA GLU A 130 32.60 16.19 -16.83
C GLU A 130 32.25 14.82 -16.24
N GLN A 131 32.69 14.56 -15.00
CA GLN A 131 32.42 13.29 -14.29
C GLN A 131 30.96 13.18 -13.90
N ILE A 132 30.37 14.25 -13.34
CA ILE A 132 28.95 14.33 -13.02
C ILE A 132 28.09 14.29 -14.28
N HIS A 133 28.50 14.97 -15.34
CA HIS A 133 27.85 14.92 -16.64
C HIS A 133 27.74 13.49 -17.16
N LYS A 134 28.86 12.74 -17.17
CA LYS A 134 28.87 11.32 -17.56
C LYS A 134 27.97 10.47 -16.69
N LEU A 135 28.06 10.65 -15.37
CA LEU A 135 27.24 9.92 -14.40
C LEU A 135 25.74 10.13 -14.66
N LEU A 136 25.30 11.39 -14.75
CA LEU A 136 23.90 11.71 -14.92
C LEU A 136 23.34 11.26 -16.27
N ASN A 137 24.14 11.30 -17.35
CA ASN A 137 23.73 10.76 -18.65
C ASN A 137 23.50 9.25 -18.62
N ILE A 138 24.41 8.50 -17.99
CA ILE A 138 24.22 7.06 -17.80
C ILE A 138 22.99 6.80 -16.90
N ALA A 139 22.85 7.55 -15.81
CA ALA A 139 21.73 7.43 -14.88
C ALA A 139 20.38 7.69 -15.56
N MET A 140 20.28 8.73 -16.40
CA MET A 140 19.07 9.01 -17.19
C MET A 140 18.72 7.90 -18.18
N GLY A 141 19.72 7.22 -18.75
CA GLY A 141 19.51 6.08 -19.65
C GLY A 141 19.01 4.82 -18.92
N LEU A 142 19.31 4.69 -17.63
CA LEU A 142 18.91 3.53 -16.80
C LEU A 142 17.69 3.83 -15.93
N GLU A 143 17.30 5.08 -15.78
CA GLU A 143 16.16 5.50 -14.97
C GLU A 143 14.88 4.80 -15.41
N GLY A 144 14.15 4.24 -14.45
CA GLY A 144 12.90 3.51 -14.71
C GLY A 144 13.09 2.05 -15.13
N MET A 145 14.30 1.60 -15.45
CA MET A 145 14.54 0.19 -15.79
C MET A 145 14.34 -0.74 -14.56
N PRO A 146 13.87 -1.98 -14.77
CA PRO A 146 13.79 -2.97 -13.70
C PRO A 146 15.18 -3.24 -13.10
N ARG A 147 15.24 -3.26 -11.78
CA ARG A 147 16.48 -3.51 -11.02
C ARG A 147 16.49 -4.87 -10.34
N GLN A 148 15.42 -5.20 -9.69
CA GLN A 148 15.30 -6.46 -8.94
C GLN A 148 13.87 -6.98 -8.95
N ALA A 149 13.75 -8.30 -8.94
CA ALA A 149 12.48 -8.96 -8.70
C ALA A 149 12.23 -9.04 -7.18
N SER A 150 10.99 -8.85 -6.80
CA SER A 150 10.48 -9.01 -5.44
C SER A 150 9.09 -9.65 -5.51
N THR A 151 8.52 -9.98 -4.38
CA THR A 151 7.13 -10.43 -4.29
C THR A 151 6.21 -9.28 -3.89
N HIS A 152 5.00 -9.27 -4.41
CA HIS A 152 3.98 -8.30 -4.02
C HIS A 152 3.68 -8.42 -2.52
N ALA A 153 3.59 -7.28 -1.83
CA ALA A 153 3.43 -7.28 -0.38
C ALA A 153 2.14 -7.95 0.10
N CYS A 154 1.09 -7.97 -0.72
CA CYS A 154 -0.26 -8.35 -0.33
C CYS A 154 -0.95 -9.30 -1.31
N GLY A 155 -0.66 -9.17 -2.60
CA GLY A 155 -1.38 -9.85 -3.67
C GLY A 155 -1.04 -11.33 -3.79
N ILE A 156 -2.08 -12.14 -3.86
CA ILE A 156 -2.02 -13.55 -4.23
C ILE A 156 -2.97 -13.82 -5.37
N VAL A 157 -2.64 -14.83 -6.17
CA VAL A 157 -3.53 -15.37 -7.20
C VAL A 157 -4.03 -16.72 -6.74
N ILE A 158 -5.33 -16.96 -6.94
CA ILE A 158 -5.99 -18.26 -6.70
C ILE A 158 -6.61 -18.69 -8.02
N THR A 159 -6.24 -19.88 -8.50
CA THR A 159 -6.68 -20.39 -9.82
C THR A 159 -7.45 -21.71 -9.69
N LYS A 160 -8.30 -21.99 -10.70
CA LYS A 160 -9.06 -23.24 -10.77
C LYS A 160 -8.17 -24.44 -11.08
N ASP A 161 -7.27 -24.29 -12.05
CA ASP A 161 -6.26 -25.28 -12.41
C ASP A 161 -4.90 -24.83 -11.88
N PRO A 162 -3.85 -25.66 -11.83
CA PRO A 162 -2.53 -25.24 -11.37
C PRO A 162 -2.04 -23.95 -12.02
N VAL A 163 -1.42 -23.06 -11.23
CA VAL A 163 -1.03 -21.71 -11.68
C VAL A 163 -0.09 -21.75 -12.88
N ASP A 164 0.78 -22.75 -12.97
CA ASP A 164 1.72 -22.94 -14.09
C ASP A 164 1.04 -23.27 -15.41
N THR A 165 -0.22 -23.66 -15.40
CA THR A 165 -1.06 -23.83 -16.60
C THR A 165 -1.37 -22.45 -17.25
N TYR A 166 -1.42 -21.38 -16.47
CA TYR A 166 -1.77 -20.03 -16.92
C TYR A 166 -0.55 -19.16 -17.13
N VAL A 167 0.44 -19.22 -16.22
CA VAL A 167 1.58 -18.33 -16.19
C VAL A 167 2.85 -19.06 -15.73
N PRO A 168 4.04 -18.70 -16.26
CA PRO A 168 5.28 -19.25 -15.76
C PRO A 168 5.53 -18.81 -14.31
N LEU A 169 6.16 -19.68 -13.53
CA LEU A 169 6.45 -19.46 -12.13
C LEU A 169 7.91 -19.11 -11.88
N TYR A 170 8.15 -18.34 -10.86
CA TYR A 170 9.45 -17.94 -10.34
C TYR A 170 9.59 -18.46 -8.91
N VAL A 171 10.70 -19.13 -8.63
CA VAL A 171 10.99 -19.64 -7.28
C VAL A 171 12.19 -18.90 -6.71
N ARG A 172 12.02 -18.34 -5.52
CA ARG A 172 13.09 -17.72 -4.77
C ARG A 172 12.94 -18.02 -3.28
N ASP A 173 14.01 -18.49 -2.66
CA ASP A 173 14.06 -18.78 -1.22
C ASP A 173 12.90 -19.71 -0.75
N GLY A 174 12.51 -20.66 -1.61
CA GLY A 174 11.40 -21.59 -1.35
C GLY A 174 9.99 -21.00 -1.54
N GLN A 175 9.88 -19.74 -1.90
CA GLN A 175 8.61 -19.07 -2.21
C GLN A 175 8.35 -19.10 -3.72
N ILE A 176 7.10 -19.38 -4.08
CA ILE A 176 6.63 -19.41 -5.47
C ILE A 176 5.89 -18.12 -5.77
N ALA A 177 6.25 -17.48 -6.89
CA ALA A 177 5.56 -16.32 -7.41
C ALA A 177 5.32 -16.47 -8.91
N THR A 178 4.34 -15.75 -9.44
CA THR A 178 4.15 -15.63 -10.89
C THR A 178 5.31 -14.86 -11.51
N GLN A 179 5.67 -15.14 -12.78
CA GLN A 179 6.64 -14.30 -13.50
C GLN A 179 6.01 -13.05 -14.13
N TYR A 180 4.68 -12.98 -14.17
CA TYR A 180 3.96 -11.81 -14.67
C TYR A 180 3.49 -10.93 -13.52
N ILE A 181 3.55 -9.62 -13.75
CA ILE A 181 3.08 -8.61 -12.81
C ILE A 181 1.54 -8.55 -12.78
N MET A 182 1.01 -7.88 -11.78
CA MET A 182 -0.42 -7.78 -11.50
C MET A 182 -1.26 -7.40 -12.72
N THR A 183 -0.87 -6.38 -13.47
CA THR A 183 -1.63 -5.91 -14.65
C THR A 183 -1.75 -6.98 -15.74
N THR A 184 -0.67 -7.71 -15.99
CA THR A 184 -0.69 -8.83 -16.98
C THR A 184 -1.55 -9.99 -16.50
N LEU A 185 -1.56 -10.28 -15.19
CA LEU A 185 -2.44 -11.31 -14.62
C LEU A 185 -3.92 -10.95 -14.77
N GLU A 186 -4.27 -9.68 -14.57
CA GLU A 186 -5.64 -9.18 -14.79
C GLU A 186 -6.05 -9.28 -16.26
N GLU A 187 -5.15 -8.93 -17.19
CA GLU A 187 -5.37 -9.09 -18.64
C GLU A 187 -5.61 -10.57 -19.05
N LEU A 188 -4.97 -11.52 -18.35
CA LEU A 188 -5.19 -12.95 -18.52
C LEU A 188 -6.47 -13.46 -17.84
N GLY A 189 -7.23 -12.58 -17.16
CA GLY A 189 -8.46 -12.93 -16.46
C GLY A 189 -8.26 -13.63 -15.12
N LEU A 190 -7.05 -13.58 -14.56
CA LEU A 190 -6.75 -14.16 -13.25
C LEU A 190 -7.17 -13.21 -12.13
N LEU A 191 -7.87 -13.74 -11.12
CA LEU A 191 -8.32 -12.98 -9.99
C LEU A 191 -7.20 -12.78 -8.98
N LYS A 192 -6.86 -11.51 -8.70
CA LYS A 192 -5.99 -11.10 -7.62
C LYS A 192 -6.81 -10.90 -6.34
N MET A 193 -6.29 -11.37 -5.23
CA MET A 193 -6.80 -11.10 -3.89
C MET A 193 -5.70 -10.41 -3.07
N ASP A 194 -6.01 -9.24 -2.51
CA ASP A 194 -5.07 -8.51 -1.67
C ASP A 194 -5.29 -8.82 -0.19
N PHE A 195 -4.36 -9.58 0.39
CA PHE A 195 -4.32 -9.90 1.81
C PHE A 195 -3.38 -8.92 2.51
N LEU A 196 -3.94 -7.82 2.99
CA LEU A 196 -3.20 -6.73 3.59
C LEU A 196 -2.92 -7.00 5.07
N GLY A 197 -1.65 -6.93 5.48
CA GLY A 197 -1.26 -6.98 6.90
C GLY A 197 -1.34 -5.58 7.52
N LEU A 198 -2.28 -5.35 8.43
CA LEU A 198 -2.47 -4.07 9.11
C LEU A 198 -2.03 -4.17 10.58
N ARG A 199 -0.95 -3.46 10.94
CA ARG A 199 -0.41 -3.43 12.31
C ARG A 199 -1.40 -2.90 13.33
N THR A 200 -2.23 -1.96 12.97
CA THR A 200 -3.27 -1.41 13.86
C THR A 200 -4.27 -2.46 14.31
N LEU A 201 -4.61 -3.43 13.45
CA LEU A 201 -5.45 -4.56 13.85
C LEU A 201 -4.78 -5.46 14.89
N THR A 202 -3.47 -5.65 14.79
CA THR A 202 -2.68 -6.36 15.80
C THR A 202 -2.74 -5.63 17.15
N VAL A 203 -2.46 -4.32 17.15
CA VAL A 203 -2.53 -3.48 18.37
C VAL A 203 -3.92 -3.55 19.02
N ILE A 204 -4.99 -3.49 18.23
CA ILE A 204 -6.37 -3.59 18.72
C ILE A 204 -6.61 -4.98 19.34
N GLN A 205 -6.20 -6.05 18.67
CA GLN A 205 -6.38 -7.41 19.17
C GLN A 205 -5.61 -7.65 20.47
N ASP A 206 -4.36 -7.23 20.53
CA ASP A 206 -3.51 -7.35 21.72
C ASP A 206 -4.09 -6.55 22.89
N THR A 207 -4.59 -5.34 22.62
CA THR A 207 -5.26 -4.52 23.64
C THR A 207 -6.48 -5.24 24.20
N LYS A 208 -7.33 -5.82 23.35
CA LYS A 208 -8.50 -6.62 23.80
C LYS A 208 -8.06 -7.80 24.67
N ASN A 209 -7.04 -8.53 24.25
CA ASN A 209 -6.50 -9.68 24.97
C ASN A 209 -5.96 -9.27 26.36
N LEU A 210 -5.18 -8.18 26.43
CA LEU A 210 -4.64 -7.65 27.68
C LEU A 210 -5.74 -7.15 28.63
N VAL A 211 -6.77 -6.48 28.13
CA VAL A 211 -7.91 -6.03 28.94
C VAL A 211 -8.66 -7.25 29.49
N LYS A 212 -8.89 -8.27 28.66
CA LYS A 212 -9.54 -9.51 29.10
C LYS A 212 -8.72 -10.24 30.16
N GLN A 213 -7.41 -10.35 29.96
CA GLN A 213 -6.49 -11.00 30.90
C GLN A 213 -6.42 -10.27 32.24
N ASN A 214 -6.28 -8.93 32.22
CA ASN A 214 -6.00 -8.15 33.42
C ASN A 214 -7.26 -7.72 34.16
N ARG A 215 -8.41 -7.61 33.47
CA ARG A 215 -9.66 -7.09 34.06
C ARG A 215 -10.87 -7.99 33.89
N GLY A 216 -10.74 -9.11 33.17
CA GLY A 216 -11.86 -10.03 32.90
C GLY A 216 -12.94 -9.46 31.96
N ILE A 217 -12.67 -8.30 31.32
CA ILE A 217 -13.64 -7.59 30.49
C ILE A 217 -13.41 -7.99 29.02
N ASP A 218 -14.47 -8.46 28.36
CA ASP A 218 -14.47 -8.66 26.90
C ASP A 218 -14.93 -7.39 26.20
N VAL A 219 -13.97 -6.65 25.61
CA VAL A 219 -14.21 -5.35 24.97
C VAL A 219 -15.06 -5.53 23.73
N GLN A 220 -16.24 -4.92 23.71
CA GLN A 220 -17.09 -4.79 22.53
C GLN A 220 -16.96 -3.39 21.95
N PHE A 221 -16.95 -3.30 20.61
CA PHE A 221 -16.90 -2.01 19.93
C PHE A 221 -18.31 -1.42 19.80
N ASP A 222 -18.42 -0.12 20.03
CA ASP A 222 -19.64 0.61 19.76
C ASP A 222 -19.86 0.70 18.23
N LYS A 223 -20.99 0.12 17.78
CA LYS A 223 -21.36 0.13 16.36
C LYS A 223 -22.00 1.45 15.93
N GLU A 224 -22.50 2.22 16.88
CA GLU A 224 -23.11 3.52 16.59
C GLU A 224 -22.06 4.63 16.42
N MET A 225 -20.82 4.41 16.91
CA MET A 225 -19.71 5.37 16.79
C MET A 225 -20.09 6.78 17.22
N SER A 226 -20.88 6.91 18.30
CA SER A 226 -21.51 8.16 18.72
C SER A 226 -20.94 8.78 20.01
N ASP A 227 -19.90 8.15 20.63
CA ASP A 227 -19.34 8.64 21.89
C ASP A 227 -18.59 9.98 21.68
N PRO A 228 -19.08 11.10 22.24
CA PRO A 228 -18.45 12.41 22.08
C PRO A 228 -17.05 12.50 22.69
N LYS A 229 -16.70 11.62 23.65
CA LYS A 229 -15.35 11.56 24.22
C LYS A 229 -14.33 11.09 23.19
N VAL A 230 -14.76 10.23 22.26
CA VAL A 230 -13.91 9.76 21.17
C VAL A 230 -13.60 10.92 20.22
N TYR A 231 -14.60 11.69 19.77
CA TYR A 231 -14.40 12.85 18.88
C TYR A 231 -13.50 13.93 19.50
N LYS A 232 -13.58 14.10 20.82
CA LYS A 232 -12.70 15.02 21.54
C LYS A 232 -11.21 14.69 21.39
N LEU A 233 -10.84 13.42 21.15
CA LEU A 233 -9.43 13.06 20.89
C LEU A 233 -8.91 13.69 19.60
N TRP A 234 -9.71 13.74 18.55
CA TRP A 234 -9.34 14.44 17.30
C TRP A 234 -9.30 15.95 17.47
N GLN A 235 -10.29 16.53 18.16
CA GLN A 235 -10.34 17.96 18.45
C GLN A 235 -9.12 18.45 19.27
N GLU A 236 -8.64 17.61 20.19
CA GLU A 236 -7.45 17.88 21.00
C GLU A 236 -6.14 17.48 20.30
N GLY A 237 -6.21 16.81 19.15
CA GLY A 237 -5.04 16.27 18.44
C GLY A 237 -4.35 15.10 19.14
N LYS A 238 -5.07 14.35 19.95
CA LYS A 238 -4.59 13.14 20.61
C LYS A 238 -4.77 11.93 19.69
N THR A 239 -4.14 11.99 18.51
CA THR A 239 -4.33 11.04 17.41
C THR A 239 -3.20 10.01 17.27
N CYS A 240 -2.31 9.94 18.25
CA CYS A 240 -1.25 8.92 18.30
C CYS A 240 -1.88 7.50 18.37
N GLY A 241 -1.45 6.61 17.47
CA GLY A 241 -1.99 5.25 17.36
C GLY A 241 -3.36 5.16 16.67
N ILE A 242 -3.95 6.26 16.23
CA ILE A 242 -5.18 6.23 15.44
C ILE A 242 -4.80 6.11 13.96
N PHE A 243 -5.20 5.01 13.35
CA PHE A 243 -4.86 4.69 11.95
C PHE A 243 -5.17 5.85 10.99
N GLN A 244 -4.19 6.24 10.18
CA GLN A 244 -4.22 7.36 9.23
C GLN A 244 -4.26 8.77 9.84
N PHE A 245 -4.33 8.94 11.15
CA PHE A 245 -4.40 10.25 11.82
C PHE A 245 -3.12 10.64 12.57
N GLU A 246 -2.03 9.87 12.42
CA GLU A 246 -0.80 10.03 13.22
C GLU A 246 0.13 11.12 12.70
N SER A 247 0.03 11.52 11.42
CA SER A 247 0.90 12.55 10.86
C SER A 247 0.60 13.92 11.47
N GLN A 248 1.65 14.73 11.68
CA GLN A 248 1.49 16.08 12.25
C GLN A 248 0.53 16.95 11.44
N GLY A 249 0.57 16.84 10.10
CA GLY A 249 -0.33 17.58 9.23
C GLY A 249 -1.80 17.19 9.44
N MET A 250 -2.09 15.88 9.48
CA MET A 250 -3.44 15.38 9.73
C MET A 250 -3.93 15.74 11.14
N THR A 251 -3.06 15.64 12.15
CA THR A 251 -3.36 16.04 13.53
C THR A 251 -3.76 17.51 13.60
N ASN A 252 -3.00 18.40 12.95
CA ASN A 252 -3.31 19.84 12.94
C ASN A 252 -4.62 20.10 12.18
N PHE A 253 -4.82 19.45 11.03
CA PHE A 253 -6.05 19.59 10.27
C PHE A 253 -7.29 19.17 11.08
N MET A 254 -7.22 18.06 11.84
CA MET A 254 -8.31 17.61 12.69
C MET A 254 -8.61 18.56 13.85
N LYS A 255 -7.58 19.23 14.41
CA LYS A 255 -7.76 20.29 15.42
C LYS A 255 -8.53 21.49 14.86
N GLU A 256 -8.31 21.84 13.61
CA GLU A 256 -8.99 22.93 12.93
C GLU A 256 -10.42 22.55 12.53
N LEU A 257 -10.60 21.33 11.99
CA LEU A 257 -11.89 20.78 11.58
C LEU A 257 -12.84 20.59 12.78
N LYS A 258 -12.30 20.19 13.94
CA LYS A 258 -13.06 19.91 15.18
C LYS A 258 -14.24 18.95 14.97
N PRO A 259 -14.01 17.73 14.46
CA PRO A 259 -15.08 16.81 14.15
C PRO A 259 -15.90 16.47 15.40
N ASP A 260 -17.21 16.37 15.28
CA ASP A 260 -18.13 15.97 16.34
C ASP A 260 -18.99 14.75 15.99
N CYS A 261 -18.91 14.30 14.73
CA CYS A 261 -19.59 13.11 14.22
C CYS A 261 -18.68 12.30 13.28
N LEU A 262 -19.12 11.09 12.90
CA LEU A 262 -18.37 10.21 12.00
C LEU A 262 -18.23 10.81 10.60
N GLU A 263 -19.25 11.49 10.12
CA GLU A 263 -19.31 12.13 8.80
C GLU A 263 -18.20 13.18 8.65
N ASP A 264 -17.92 13.94 9.70
CA ASP A 264 -16.83 14.92 9.70
C ASP A 264 -15.47 14.24 9.57
N ILE A 265 -15.27 13.09 10.22
CA ILE A 265 -14.02 12.31 10.12
C ILE A 265 -13.87 11.76 8.70
N ILE A 266 -14.93 11.23 8.11
CA ILE A 266 -14.96 10.73 6.72
C ILE A 266 -14.63 11.87 5.74
N ALA A 267 -15.29 13.03 5.91
CA ALA A 267 -15.02 14.21 5.11
C ALA A 267 -13.57 14.69 5.28
N GLY A 268 -13.08 14.73 6.52
CA GLY A 268 -11.72 15.13 6.84
C GLY A 268 -10.65 14.28 6.17
N VAL A 269 -10.77 12.95 6.23
CA VAL A 269 -9.85 12.04 5.53
C VAL A 269 -9.90 12.23 4.02
N SER A 270 -11.08 12.47 3.47
CA SER A 270 -11.28 12.63 2.03
C SER A 270 -10.72 13.94 1.49
N LEU A 271 -10.84 15.03 2.27
CA LEU A 271 -10.38 16.37 1.89
C LEU A 271 -8.87 16.57 2.10
N TYR A 272 -8.28 15.88 3.07
CA TYR A 272 -6.85 16.02 3.39
C TYR A 272 -5.92 15.32 2.37
N ARG A 273 -6.42 14.42 1.58
CA ARG A 273 -5.65 13.64 0.57
C ARG A 273 -5.10 14.47 -0.57
#